data_015bce04533ab2546278ffc9785df211
#
_entry.id   015bce04533ab2546278ffc9785df211
#
_cell.length_a   1.000
_cell.length_b   1.000
_cell.length_c   1.000
_cell.angle_alpha   90.00
_cell.angle_beta   90.00
_cell.angle_gamma   90.00
#
_symmetry.space_group_name_H-M   'P 1'
#
loop_
_entity.id
_entity.type
_entity.pdbx_description
1 polymer ?
#
loop_
_entity_poly.entity_id
_entity_poly.type
_entity_poly.pdbx_seq_one_letter_code
_entity_poly.pdbx_strand_id
1 'polypeptide(L)'
;MKTSLKELLFAFFAFTLSFSVAYITEIKIVKDAVLIAFLIQWALFIPAYIFQTEKFYDLSGSLTYISVVSFCFYSNYESSRINLGNVIISLLIIMWAVRLGSFLFIRIKKAGEDIRFREIKKSPSRFFMTWTLQGMWVSLCSACALAGIANGIEINSYFYIGIIVFIIGFTAEIIADNQKSKFRKDPNNRDKFISSGLWKHSRHPNYLGEITLWLSLIHISEP
;
A
#
# COMPACT_ATOMS: atom_id res chain seq x y z
N MET A 1 -12.28 15.06 -24.52
CA MET A 1 -10.90 14.95 -25.03
C MET A 1 -9.85 15.60 -24.12
N LYS A 2 -9.96 16.89 -23.73
CA LYS A 2 -8.98 17.55 -22.84
C LYS A 2 -8.83 16.90 -21.46
N THR A 3 -9.91 16.38 -20.86
CA THR A 3 -9.88 15.74 -19.53
C THR A 3 -9.17 14.37 -19.56
N SER A 4 -9.47 13.54 -20.56
CA SER A 4 -8.83 12.22 -20.72
C SER A 4 -7.31 12.32 -20.95
N LEU A 5 -6.86 13.34 -21.70
CA LEU A 5 -5.41 13.57 -21.89
C LEU A 5 -4.72 13.94 -20.56
N LYS A 6 -5.35 14.78 -19.73
CA LYS A 6 -4.80 15.11 -18.41
C LYS A 6 -4.68 13.88 -17.52
N GLU A 7 -5.71 13.02 -17.49
CA GLU A 7 -5.71 11.78 -16.70
C GLU A 7 -4.59 10.84 -17.14
N LEU A 8 -4.36 10.68 -18.44
CA LEU A 8 -3.25 9.88 -18.98
C LEU A 8 -1.88 10.50 -18.68
N LEU A 9 -1.74 11.82 -18.73
CA LEU A 9 -0.51 12.51 -18.35
C LEU A 9 -0.21 12.33 -16.85
N PHE A 10 -1.23 12.37 -15.98
CA PHE A 10 -1.04 12.05 -14.56
C PHE A 10 -0.64 10.60 -14.33
N ALA A 11 -1.23 9.64 -15.05
CA ALA A 11 -0.82 8.24 -14.99
C ALA A 11 0.64 8.07 -15.44
N PHE A 12 1.04 8.70 -16.53
CA PHE A 12 2.42 8.70 -17.01
C PHE A 12 3.37 9.33 -15.99
N PHE A 13 3.02 10.47 -15.41
CA PHE A 13 3.81 11.11 -14.37
C PHE A 13 3.96 10.21 -13.12
N ALA A 14 2.88 9.56 -12.69
CA ALA A 14 2.92 8.63 -11.55
C ALA A 14 3.89 7.46 -11.80
N PHE A 15 3.86 6.89 -12.99
CA PHE A 15 4.80 5.83 -13.38
C PHE A 15 6.25 6.34 -13.43
N THR A 16 6.50 7.45 -14.13
CA THR A 16 7.86 7.99 -14.28
C THR A 16 8.45 8.43 -12.95
N LEU A 17 7.66 9.03 -12.06
CA LEU A 17 8.10 9.40 -10.72
C LEU A 17 8.54 8.17 -9.91
N SER A 18 7.71 7.13 -9.87
CA SER A 18 8.03 5.90 -9.14
C SER A 18 9.26 5.20 -9.71
N PHE A 19 9.35 5.14 -11.03
CA PHE A 19 10.50 4.52 -11.69
C PHE A 19 11.78 5.34 -11.52
N SER A 20 11.68 6.67 -11.51
CA SER A 20 12.81 7.55 -11.24
C SER A 20 13.35 7.36 -9.82
N VAL A 21 12.47 7.25 -8.81
CA VAL A 21 12.87 6.94 -7.43
C VAL A 21 13.60 5.59 -7.39
N ALA A 22 13.04 4.56 -8.02
CA ALA A 22 13.70 3.25 -8.10
C ALA A 22 15.04 3.30 -8.86
N TYR A 23 15.14 4.15 -9.88
CA TYR A 23 16.37 4.32 -10.67
C TYR A 23 17.49 4.95 -9.85
N ILE A 24 17.17 5.94 -9.00
CA ILE A 24 18.13 6.61 -8.11
C ILE A 24 18.73 5.65 -7.09
N THR A 25 18.04 4.56 -6.70
CA THR A 25 18.61 3.57 -5.79
C THR A 25 19.75 2.77 -6.41
N GLU A 26 19.90 2.78 -7.73
CA GLU A 26 20.83 1.96 -8.53
C GLU A 26 20.67 0.43 -8.35
N ILE A 27 19.71 0.00 -7.51
CA ILE A 27 19.45 -1.41 -7.20
C ILE A 27 18.52 -2.00 -8.27
N LYS A 28 19.02 -2.98 -9.04
CA LYS A 28 18.24 -3.63 -10.10
C LYS A 28 16.95 -4.26 -9.57
N ILE A 29 17.03 -4.98 -8.46
CA ILE A 29 15.87 -5.68 -7.85
C ILE A 29 14.75 -4.69 -7.51
N VAL A 30 15.07 -3.48 -7.03
CA VAL A 30 14.07 -2.44 -6.74
C VAL A 30 13.40 -1.93 -8.02
N LYS A 31 14.17 -1.73 -9.10
CA LYS A 31 13.60 -1.33 -10.41
C LYS A 31 12.65 -2.39 -10.96
N ASP A 32 13.05 -3.66 -10.88
CA ASP A 32 12.23 -4.78 -11.31
C ASP A 32 10.97 -4.92 -10.46
N ALA A 33 11.06 -4.74 -9.14
CA ALA A 33 9.91 -4.75 -8.22
C ALA A 33 8.89 -3.63 -8.54
N VAL A 34 9.37 -2.42 -8.86
CA VAL A 34 8.49 -1.31 -9.28
C VAL A 34 7.79 -1.63 -10.59
N LEU A 35 8.50 -2.19 -11.58
CA LEU A 35 7.86 -2.64 -12.82
C LEU A 35 6.79 -3.71 -12.56
N ILE A 36 7.08 -4.70 -11.71
CA ILE A 36 6.12 -5.73 -11.30
C ILE A 36 4.88 -5.09 -10.66
N ALA A 37 5.05 -4.09 -9.79
CA ALA A 37 3.92 -3.39 -9.16
C ALA A 37 2.98 -2.79 -10.22
N PHE A 38 3.51 -2.08 -11.21
CA PHE A 38 2.69 -1.49 -12.27
C PHE A 38 2.08 -2.53 -13.20
N LEU A 39 2.83 -3.58 -13.57
CA LEU A 39 2.31 -4.66 -14.41
C LEU A 39 1.14 -5.39 -13.74
N ILE A 40 1.20 -5.67 -12.45
CA ILE A 40 0.09 -6.26 -11.69
C ILE A 40 -1.13 -5.33 -11.74
N GLN A 41 -0.95 -4.04 -11.46
CA GLN A 41 -2.05 -3.08 -11.44
C GLN A 41 -2.69 -2.92 -12.82
N TRP A 42 -1.89 -2.83 -13.88
CA TRP A 42 -2.40 -2.71 -15.25
C TRP A 42 -3.09 -4.00 -15.73
N ALA A 43 -2.54 -5.17 -15.37
CA ALA A 43 -3.17 -6.45 -15.69
C ALA A 43 -4.54 -6.59 -14.98
N LEU A 44 -4.64 -6.19 -13.71
CA LEU A 44 -5.88 -6.27 -12.95
C LEU A 44 -6.88 -5.16 -13.31
N PHE A 45 -6.40 -4.02 -13.85
CA PHE A 45 -7.27 -3.01 -14.42
C PHE A 45 -8.12 -3.56 -15.57
N ILE A 46 -7.58 -4.47 -16.41
CA ILE A 46 -8.29 -5.00 -17.58
C ILE A 46 -9.63 -5.66 -17.17
N PRO A 47 -9.64 -6.70 -16.32
CA PRO A 47 -10.90 -7.30 -15.88
C PRO A 47 -11.76 -6.32 -15.06
N ALA A 48 -11.16 -5.44 -14.24
CA ALA A 48 -11.91 -4.43 -13.51
C ALA A 48 -12.69 -3.50 -14.45
N TYR A 49 -12.06 -3.08 -15.55
CA TYR A 49 -12.70 -2.24 -16.54
C TYR A 49 -13.77 -3.00 -17.35
N ILE A 50 -13.49 -4.23 -17.78
CA ILE A 50 -14.46 -5.04 -18.55
C ILE A 50 -15.72 -5.32 -17.70
N PHE A 51 -15.55 -5.71 -16.43
CA PHE A 51 -16.67 -6.02 -15.53
C PHE A 51 -17.20 -4.78 -14.78
N GLN A 52 -16.68 -3.59 -15.03
CA GLN A 52 -17.07 -2.32 -14.38
C GLN A 52 -17.12 -2.42 -12.86
N THR A 53 -16.10 -3.05 -12.26
CA THR A 53 -16.04 -3.34 -10.83
C THR A 53 -14.77 -2.80 -10.16
N GLU A 54 -14.91 -2.31 -8.94
CA GLU A 54 -13.82 -1.89 -8.04
C GLU A 54 -13.66 -2.83 -6.84
N LYS A 55 -14.46 -3.88 -6.75
CA LYS A 55 -14.57 -4.69 -5.52
C LYS A 55 -13.25 -5.32 -5.08
N PHE A 56 -12.33 -5.54 -5.99
CA PHE A 56 -11.02 -6.10 -5.70
C PHE A 56 -9.88 -5.08 -5.80
N TYR A 57 -10.19 -3.79 -5.93
CA TYR A 57 -9.18 -2.72 -6.04
C TYR A 57 -8.24 -2.70 -4.81
N ASP A 58 -8.79 -2.59 -3.61
CA ASP A 58 -7.98 -2.58 -2.38
C ASP A 58 -7.22 -3.91 -2.17
N LEU A 59 -7.86 -5.04 -2.51
CA LEU A 59 -7.23 -6.37 -2.45
C LEU A 59 -6.05 -6.49 -3.43
N SER A 60 -6.18 -5.90 -4.63
CA SER A 60 -5.09 -5.86 -5.61
C SER A 60 -3.88 -5.07 -5.12
N GLY A 61 -4.09 -3.97 -4.40
CA GLY A 61 -3.02 -3.23 -3.75
C GLY A 61 -2.24 -4.09 -2.75
N SER A 62 -2.96 -4.79 -1.88
CA SER A 62 -2.35 -5.70 -0.91
C SER A 62 -1.60 -6.86 -1.59
N LEU A 63 -2.19 -7.45 -2.62
CA LEU A 63 -1.53 -8.48 -3.43
C LEU A 63 -0.24 -7.95 -4.06
N THR A 64 -0.26 -6.71 -4.54
CA THR A 64 0.93 -6.08 -5.13
C THR A 64 2.04 -5.89 -4.10
N TYR A 65 1.73 -5.42 -2.87
CA TYR A 65 2.71 -5.37 -1.78
C TYR A 65 3.33 -6.74 -1.49
N ILE A 66 2.50 -7.76 -1.34
CA ILE A 66 2.97 -9.13 -1.11
C ILE A 66 3.88 -9.60 -2.26
N SER A 67 3.48 -9.35 -3.51
CA SER A 67 4.23 -9.78 -4.69
C SER A 67 5.61 -9.12 -4.78
N VAL A 68 5.69 -7.78 -4.60
CA VAL A 68 6.97 -7.08 -4.72
C VAL A 68 7.94 -7.41 -3.58
N VAL A 69 7.43 -7.57 -2.35
CA VAL A 69 8.25 -7.96 -1.19
C VAL A 69 8.72 -9.40 -1.35
N SER A 70 7.84 -10.32 -1.76
CA SER A 70 8.21 -11.73 -2.01
C SER A 70 9.21 -11.86 -3.15
N PHE A 71 9.05 -11.10 -4.23
CA PHE A 71 9.99 -11.05 -5.34
C PHE A 71 11.38 -10.58 -4.88
N CYS A 72 11.44 -9.48 -4.13
CA CYS A 72 12.69 -8.95 -3.61
C CYS A 72 13.38 -9.93 -2.65
N PHE A 73 12.60 -10.55 -1.76
CA PHE A 73 13.08 -11.57 -0.86
C PHE A 73 13.65 -12.79 -1.60
N TYR A 74 12.90 -13.32 -2.59
CA TYR A 74 13.33 -14.48 -3.38
C TYR A 74 14.60 -14.20 -4.18
N SER A 75 14.69 -13.03 -4.82
CA SER A 75 15.88 -12.63 -5.59
C SER A 75 17.14 -12.56 -4.71
N ASN A 76 16.98 -12.18 -3.44
CA ASN A 76 18.08 -12.18 -2.49
C ASN A 76 18.41 -13.57 -1.92
N TYR A 77 17.43 -14.46 -1.85
CA TYR A 77 17.66 -15.85 -1.47
C TYR A 77 18.58 -16.55 -2.46
N GLU A 78 18.32 -16.42 -3.75
CA GLU A 78 19.18 -16.96 -4.80
C GLU A 78 20.62 -16.40 -4.73
N SER A 79 20.77 -15.15 -4.29
CA SER A 79 22.08 -14.50 -4.14
C SER A 79 22.77 -14.77 -2.81
N SER A 80 22.23 -15.65 -1.95
CA SER A 80 22.72 -15.98 -0.59
C SER A 80 22.89 -14.74 0.32
N ARG A 81 22.09 -13.69 0.13
CA ARG A 81 22.14 -12.42 0.89
C ARG A 81 21.04 -12.25 1.93
N ILE A 82 20.27 -13.31 2.19
CA ILE A 82 19.21 -13.23 3.20
C ILE A 82 19.80 -13.30 4.60
N ASN A 83 19.36 -12.36 5.42
CA ASN A 83 19.61 -12.36 6.85
C ASN A 83 18.28 -12.31 7.63
N LEU A 84 18.35 -12.43 8.96
CA LEU A 84 17.18 -12.43 9.84
C LEU A 84 16.40 -11.09 9.75
N GLY A 85 17.09 -9.97 9.56
CA GLY A 85 16.44 -8.65 9.35
C GLY A 85 15.53 -8.64 8.14
N ASN A 86 16.00 -9.18 7.01
CA ASN A 86 15.21 -9.31 5.79
C ASN A 86 13.94 -10.14 6.01
N VAL A 87 14.05 -11.26 6.73
CA VAL A 87 12.91 -12.13 7.05
C VAL A 87 11.88 -11.37 7.88
N ILE A 88 12.31 -10.70 8.95
CA ILE A 88 11.42 -9.98 9.87
C ILE A 88 10.66 -8.88 9.13
N ILE A 89 11.36 -8.02 8.38
CA ILE A 89 10.71 -6.90 7.67
C ILE A 89 9.75 -7.40 6.58
N SER A 90 10.14 -8.39 5.81
CA SER A 90 9.25 -8.99 4.81
C SER A 90 7.97 -9.54 5.45
N LEU A 91 8.08 -10.27 6.57
CA LEU A 91 6.92 -10.79 7.29
C LEU A 91 6.03 -9.69 7.85
N LEU A 92 6.59 -8.61 8.40
CA LEU A 92 5.82 -7.48 8.93
C LEU A 92 5.00 -6.79 7.82
N ILE A 93 5.61 -6.53 6.66
CA ILE A 93 4.91 -5.92 5.53
C ILE A 93 3.82 -6.86 5.00
N ILE A 94 4.11 -8.15 4.84
CA ILE A 94 3.13 -9.14 4.38
C ILE A 94 1.96 -9.24 5.37
N MET A 95 2.24 -9.29 6.67
CA MET A 95 1.21 -9.33 7.71
C MET A 95 0.31 -8.08 7.66
N TRP A 96 0.90 -6.90 7.52
CA TRP A 96 0.15 -5.65 7.35
C TRP A 96 -0.71 -5.68 6.07
N ALA A 97 -0.14 -6.08 4.94
CA ALA A 97 -0.84 -6.12 3.65
C ALA A 97 -2.01 -7.12 3.67
N VAL A 98 -1.81 -8.32 4.23
CA VAL A 98 -2.88 -9.32 4.39
C VAL A 98 -4.00 -8.79 5.28
N ARG A 99 -3.65 -8.17 6.41
CA ARG A 99 -4.65 -7.59 7.33
C ARG A 99 -5.45 -6.48 6.65
N LEU A 100 -4.77 -5.51 6.05
CA LEU A 100 -5.42 -4.35 5.43
C LEU A 100 -6.30 -4.79 4.25
N GLY A 101 -5.75 -5.60 3.34
CA GLY A 101 -6.49 -6.11 2.18
C GLY A 101 -7.72 -6.92 2.57
N SER A 102 -7.59 -7.81 3.54
CA SER A 102 -8.72 -8.60 4.04
C SER A 102 -9.80 -7.71 4.66
N PHE A 103 -9.40 -6.73 5.48
CA PHE A 103 -10.31 -5.79 6.11
C PHE A 103 -11.08 -4.96 5.06
N LEU A 104 -10.38 -4.39 4.09
CA LEU A 104 -10.98 -3.55 3.06
C LEU A 104 -11.86 -4.37 2.11
N PHE A 105 -11.44 -5.58 1.75
CA PHE A 105 -12.24 -6.48 0.91
C PHE A 105 -13.54 -6.91 1.60
N ILE A 106 -13.50 -7.27 2.89
CA ILE A 106 -14.71 -7.59 3.65
C ILE A 106 -15.62 -6.36 3.75
N ARG A 107 -15.04 -5.18 3.93
CA ARG A 107 -15.79 -3.92 3.98
C ARG A 107 -16.53 -3.64 2.68
N ILE A 108 -15.84 -3.73 1.53
CA ILE A 108 -16.48 -3.47 0.22
C ILE A 108 -17.51 -4.54 -0.13
N LYS A 109 -17.27 -5.81 0.22
CA LYS A 109 -18.24 -6.88 0.04
C LYS A 109 -19.54 -6.63 0.82
N LYS A 110 -19.45 -6.07 2.03
CA LYS A 110 -20.63 -5.69 2.84
C LYS A 110 -21.32 -4.44 2.34
N ALA A 111 -20.57 -3.45 1.86
CA ALA A 111 -21.11 -2.20 1.34
C ALA A 111 -21.73 -2.35 -0.08
N GLY A 112 -21.33 -3.38 -0.82
CA GLY A 112 -21.78 -3.65 -2.19
C GLY A 112 -20.97 -2.90 -3.25
N GLU A 113 -20.67 -1.62 -3.03
CA GLU A 113 -19.87 -0.76 -3.92
C GLU A 113 -19.13 0.32 -3.13
N ASP A 114 -18.10 0.90 -3.74
CA ASP A 114 -17.49 2.15 -3.29
C ASP A 114 -18.04 3.31 -4.13
N ILE A 115 -18.78 4.19 -3.47
CA ILE A 115 -19.46 5.34 -4.11
C ILE A 115 -18.46 6.20 -4.90
N ARG A 116 -17.21 6.31 -4.46
CA ARG A 116 -16.16 7.08 -5.15
C ARG A 116 -15.92 6.57 -6.57
N PHE A 117 -16.05 5.26 -6.78
CA PHE A 117 -15.81 4.62 -8.07
C PHE A 117 -16.97 4.73 -9.06
N ARG A 118 -18.16 5.16 -8.64
CA ARG A 118 -19.30 5.31 -9.56
C ARG A 118 -18.96 6.18 -10.77
N GLU A 119 -18.30 7.32 -10.54
CA GLU A 119 -17.92 8.24 -11.61
C GLU A 119 -16.56 7.88 -12.22
N ILE A 120 -15.66 7.27 -11.43
CA ILE A 120 -14.33 6.90 -11.91
C ILE A 120 -14.42 5.81 -12.98
N LYS A 121 -15.24 4.79 -12.78
CA LYS A 121 -15.39 3.65 -13.72
C LYS A 121 -15.97 4.05 -15.09
N LYS A 122 -16.74 5.13 -15.16
CA LYS A 122 -17.34 5.63 -16.41
C LYS A 122 -16.29 6.14 -17.40
N SER A 123 -15.14 6.61 -16.92
CA SER A 123 -14.05 7.12 -17.75
C SER A 123 -12.89 6.11 -17.78
N PRO A 124 -12.59 5.49 -18.93
CA PRO A 124 -11.47 4.54 -19.05
C PRO A 124 -10.15 5.14 -18.59
N SER A 125 -9.86 6.38 -18.99
CA SER A 125 -8.62 7.08 -18.65
C SER A 125 -8.52 7.39 -17.16
N ARG A 126 -9.62 7.81 -16.52
CA ARG A 126 -9.67 8.06 -15.08
C ARG A 126 -9.51 6.77 -14.29
N PHE A 127 -10.18 5.71 -14.72
CA PHE A 127 -10.09 4.43 -14.05
C PHE A 127 -8.68 3.83 -14.20
N PHE A 128 -8.09 3.90 -15.38
CA PHE A 128 -6.69 3.50 -15.61
C PHE A 128 -5.71 4.31 -14.74
N MET A 129 -5.88 5.64 -14.70
CA MET A 129 -5.09 6.51 -13.83
C MET A 129 -5.19 6.07 -12.37
N THR A 130 -6.38 5.74 -11.87
CA THR A 130 -6.58 5.30 -10.49
C THR A 130 -5.80 4.02 -10.17
N TRP A 131 -5.80 3.03 -11.06
CA TRP A 131 -4.99 1.82 -10.91
C TRP A 131 -3.49 2.11 -10.99
N THR A 132 -3.08 3.02 -11.87
CA THR A 132 -1.67 3.44 -11.96
C THR A 132 -1.22 4.16 -10.69
N LEU A 133 -2.07 5.01 -10.10
CA LEU A 133 -1.80 5.65 -8.82
C LEU A 133 -1.64 4.65 -7.67
N GLN A 134 -2.36 3.53 -7.70
CA GLN A 134 -2.14 2.46 -6.72
C GLN A 134 -0.77 1.81 -6.89
N GLY A 135 -0.33 1.57 -8.12
CA GLY A 135 1.03 1.10 -8.41
C GLY A 135 2.11 2.07 -7.90
N MET A 136 1.89 3.37 -8.10
CA MET A 136 2.76 4.41 -7.55
C MET A 136 2.78 4.38 -6.01
N TRP A 137 1.63 4.27 -5.37
CA TRP A 137 1.52 4.21 -3.91
C TRP A 137 2.31 3.02 -3.34
N VAL A 138 2.10 1.81 -3.89
CA VAL A 138 2.86 0.61 -3.51
C VAL A 138 4.35 0.84 -3.68
N SER A 139 4.77 1.35 -4.83
CA SER A 139 6.19 1.57 -5.16
C SER A 139 6.88 2.55 -4.22
N LEU A 140 6.25 3.71 -3.96
CA LEU A 140 6.85 4.75 -3.13
C LEU A 140 6.87 4.36 -1.64
N CYS A 141 5.77 3.80 -1.12
CA CYS A 141 5.72 3.38 0.28
C CYS A 141 6.71 2.25 0.59
N SER A 142 6.86 1.28 -0.32
CA SER A 142 7.77 0.16 -0.09
C SER A 142 9.23 0.42 -0.50
N ALA A 143 9.54 1.53 -1.17
CA ALA A 143 10.85 1.78 -1.77
C ALA A 143 12.02 1.56 -0.80
N CYS A 144 11.97 2.15 0.40
CA CYS A 144 13.03 2.02 1.41
C CYS A 144 13.14 0.56 1.89
N ALA A 145 12.00 -0.09 2.18
CA ALA A 145 12.00 -1.48 2.63
C ALA A 145 12.55 -2.42 1.55
N LEU A 146 12.19 -2.22 0.28
CA LEU A 146 12.71 -3.03 -0.83
C LEU A 146 14.22 -2.82 -1.02
N ALA A 147 14.69 -1.58 -0.88
CA ALA A 147 16.13 -1.27 -0.93
C ALA A 147 16.88 -1.92 0.25
N GLY A 148 16.34 -1.83 1.47
CA GLY A 148 16.90 -2.50 2.63
C GLY A 148 16.94 -4.03 2.49
N ILE A 149 15.84 -4.65 2.04
CA ILE A 149 15.81 -6.09 1.77
C ILE A 149 16.84 -6.45 0.69
N ALA A 150 17.00 -5.65 -0.35
CA ALA A 150 17.94 -5.91 -1.44
C ALA A 150 19.42 -5.84 -1.01
N ASN A 151 19.75 -4.95 -0.07
CA ASN A 151 21.12 -4.75 0.42
C ASN A 151 21.46 -5.60 1.64
N GLY A 152 20.46 -6.15 2.34
CA GLY A 152 20.58 -6.81 3.63
C GLY A 152 20.36 -5.84 4.78
N ILE A 153 19.46 -6.20 5.69
CA ILE A 153 19.06 -5.34 6.83
C ILE A 153 19.86 -5.75 8.05
N GLU A 154 20.69 -4.85 8.58
CA GLU A 154 21.43 -5.07 9.80
C GLU A 154 20.55 -4.94 11.06
N ILE A 155 20.71 -5.88 12.00
CA ILE A 155 20.00 -5.85 13.28
C ILE A 155 20.83 -5.04 14.27
N ASN A 156 20.52 -3.76 14.37
CA ASN A 156 21.16 -2.80 15.26
C ASN A 156 20.10 -2.11 16.15
N SER A 157 20.49 -1.11 16.93
CA SER A 157 19.56 -0.38 17.80
C SER A 157 18.45 0.33 17.02
N TYR A 158 18.73 0.85 15.83
CA TYR A 158 17.72 1.51 14.97
C TYR A 158 16.71 0.50 14.45
N PHE A 159 17.13 -0.71 14.13
CA PHE A 159 16.23 -1.79 13.74
C PHE A 159 15.19 -2.07 14.85
N TYR A 160 15.62 -2.22 16.10
CA TYR A 160 14.68 -2.46 17.21
C TYR A 160 13.74 -1.30 17.46
N ILE A 161 14.22 -0.06 17.40
CA ILE A 161 13.39 1.15 17.51
C ILE A 161 12.38 1.17 16.38
N GLY A 162 12.79 0.93 15.14
CA GLY A 162 11.92 0.87 13.97
C GLY A 162 10.82 -0.20 14.12
N ILE A 163 11.15 -1.41 14.60
CA ILE A 163 10.16 -2.46 14.87
C ILE A 163 9.12 -1.99 15.90
N ILE A 164 9.55 -1.34 16.99
CA ILE A 164 8.62 -0.82 18.01
C ILE A 164 7.69 0.23 17.38
N VAL A 165 8.22 1.17 16.61
CA VAL A 165 7.44 2.21 15.94
C VAL A 165 6.48 1.60 14.91
N PHE A 166 6.92 0.57 14.16
CA PHE A 166 6.06 -0.19 13.25
C PHE A 166 4.86 -0.80 13.98
N ILE A 167 5.11 -1.48 15.10
CA ILE A 167 4.06 -2.13 15.90
C ILE A 167 3.09 -1.09 16.45
N ILE A 168 3.57 0.05 16.92
CA ILE A 168 2.72 1.16 17.40
C ILE A 168 1.82 1.67 16.27
N GLY A 169 2.38 1.98 15.10
CA GLY A 169 1.64 2.46 13.93
C GLY A 169 0.59 1.45 13.47
N PHE A 170 0.98 0.18 13.34
CA PHE A 170 0.10 -0.90 12.93
C PHE A 170 -1.04 -1.13 13.92
N THR A 171 -0.75 -1.10 15.22
CA THR A 171 -1.78 -1.23 16.27
C THR A 171 -2.75 -0.05 16.26
N ALA A 172 -2.24 1.17 16.10
CA ALA A 172 -3.06 2.37 16.01
C ALA A 172 -4.02 2.32 14.79
N GLU A 173 -3.53 1.87 13.64
CA GLU A 173 -4.34 1.66 12.43
C GLU A 173 -5.47 0.65 12.68
N ILE A 174 -5.16 -0.51 13.26
CA ILE A 174 -6.15 -1.56 13.58
C ILE A 174 -7.22 -1.02 14.53
N ILE A 175 -6.82 -0.34 15.61
CA ILE A 175 -7.75 0.20 16.60
C ILE A 175 -8.66 1.25 15.95
N ALA A 176 -8.08 2.17 15.17
CA ALA A 176 -8.84 3.21 14.49
C ALA A 176 -9.87 2.64 13.51
N ASP A 177 -9.49 1.67 12.69
CA ASP A 177 -10.36 1.00 11.73
C ASP A 177 -11.50 0.25 12.44
N ASN A 178 -11.21 -0.43 13.54
CA ASN A 178 -12.21 -1.14 14.35
C ASN A 178 -13.19 -0.16 15.02
N GLN A 179 -12.70 0.95 15.58
CA GLN A 179 -13.55 1.99 16.16
C GLN A 179 -14.50 2.56 15.12
N LYS A 180 -14.00 2.91 13.94
CA LYS A 180 -14.81 3.43 12.82
C LYS A 180 -15.84 2.41 12.33
N SER A 181 -15.44 1.15 12.23
CA SER A 181 -16.34 0.07 11.81
C SER A 181 -17.45 -0.17 12.82
N LYS A 182 -17.15 -0.12 14.14
CA LYS A 182 -18.13 -0.24 15.22
C LYS A 182 -19.10 0.96 15.21
N PHE A 183 -18.58 2.18 15.08
CA PHE A 183 -19.37 3.40 15.01
C PHE A 183 -20.39 3.38 13.87
N ARG A 184 -19.98 2.93 12.67
CA ARG A 184 -20.83 2.87 11.48
C ARG A 184 -21.87 1.74 11.50
N LYS A 185 -21.72 0.74 12.37
CA LYS A 185 -22.72 -0.32 12.55
C LYS A 185 -23.98 0.14 13.26
N ASP A 186 -23.89 1.23 14.05
CA ASP A 186 -25.03 1.79 14.76
C ASP A 186 -25.83 2.69 13.79
N PRO A 187 -27.10 2.39 13.51
CA PRO A 187 -27.96 3.19 12.63
C PRO A 187 -28.10 4.64 13.07
N ASN A 188 -28.02 4.91 14.38
CA ASN A 188 -28.09 6.26 14.94
C ASN A 188 -26.91 7.16 14.56
N ASN A 189 -25.85 6.58 14.01
CA ASN A 189 -24.62 7.27 13.59
C ASN A 189 -24.52 7.47 12.08
N ARG A 190 -25.61 7.23 11.31
CA ARG A 190 -25.60 7.19 9.84
C ARG A 190 -24.97 8.45 9.21
N ASP A 191 -25.35 9.63 9.71
CA ASP A 191 -24.90 10.92 9.15
C ASP A 191 -23.95 11.67 10.11
N LYS A 192 -23.38 10.96 11.09
CA LYS A 192 -22.49 11.54 12.10
C LYS A 192 -21.02 11.20 11.81
N PHE A 193 -20.16 12.08 12.30
CA PHE A 193 -18.71 11.84 12.33
C PHE A 193 -18.33 11.19 13.67
N ILE A 194 -17.43 10.20 13.60
CA ILE A 194 -16.85 9.61 14.80
C ILE A 194 -15.92 10.64 15.48
N SER A 195 -16.10 10.84 16.78
CA SER A 195 -15.33 11.77 17.63
C SER A 195 -14.89 11.13 18.96
N SER A 196 -14.85 9.79 19.02
CA SER A 196 -14.48 9.03 20.23
C SER A 196 -13.23 8.18 19.98
N GLY A 197 -12.56 7.78 21.07
CA GLY A 197 -11.33 6.98 20.99
C GLY A 197 -10.21 7.72 20.27
N LEU A 198 -9.49 7.08 19.37
CA LEU A 198 -8.41 7.70 18.59
C LEU A 198 -8.91 8.84 17.68
N TRP A 199 -10.17 8.77 17.24
CA TRP A 199 -10.81 9.79 16.39
C TRP A 199 -11.10 11.12 17.11
N LYS A 200 -10.93 11.16 18.44
CA LYS A 200 -10.97 12.41 19.23
C LYS A 200 -9.70 13.24 19.02
N HIS A 201 -8.57 12.58 18.77
CA HIS A 201 -7.25 13.21 18.69
C HIS A 201 -6.79 13.53 17.26
N SER A 202 -7.33 12.81 16.27
CA SER A 202 -7.01 13.01 14.86
C SER A 202 -8.25 12.77 13.99
N ARG A 203 -8.34 13.50 12.86
CA ARG A 203 -9.39 13.25 11.86
C ARG A 203 -9.20 11.95 11.10
N HIS A 204 -7.96 11.46 11.04
CA HIS A 204 -7.58 10.27 10.28
C HIS A 204 -6.53 9.44 11.05
N PRO A 205 -6.87 8.89 12.23
CA PRO A 205 -5.91 8.17 13.07
C PRO A 205 -5.42 6.87 12.42
N ASN A 206 -6.21 6.25 11.54
CA ASN A 206 -5.79 5.10 10.74
C ASN A 206 -4.70 5.47 9.73
N TYR A 207 -4.81 6.61 9.03
CA TYR A 207 -3.75 7.09 8.15
C TYR A 207 -2.50 7.50 8.93
N LEU A 208 -2.67 8.10 10.11
CA LEU A 208 -1.52 8.40 10.98
C LEU A 208 -0.79 7.12 11.38
N GLY A 209 -1.52 6.06 11.71
CA GLY A 209 -0.94 4.74 12.00
C GLY A 209 -0.19 4.18 10.79
N GLU A 210 -0.79 4.21 9.61
CA GLU A 210 -0.17 3.77 8.35
C GLU A 210 1.09 4.58 8.02
N ILE A 211 1.05 5.90 8.10
CA ILE A 211 2.22 6.76 7.89
C ILE A 211 3.33 6.40 8.89
N THR A 212 2.99 6.23 10.17
CA THR A 212 3.95 5.91 11.23
C THR A 212 4.67 4.59 10.94
N LEU A 213 3.93 3.55 10.55
CA LEU A 213 4.55 2.25 10.24
C LEU A 213 5.45 2.31 8.99
N TRP A 214 5.06 3.06 7.94
CA TRP A 214 5.91 3.19 6.75
C TRP A 214 7.15 4.05 7.01
N LEU A 215 7.04 5.12 7.80
CA LEU A 215 8.19 5.93 8.21
C LEU A 215 9.19 5.14 9.07
N SER A 216 8.71 4.19 9.89
CA SER A 216 9.60 3.35 10.69
C SER A 216 10.53 2.49 9.84
N LEU A 217 10.07 2.08 8.65
CA LEU A 217 10.86 1.26 7.72
C LEU A 217 12.01 2.04 7.07
N ILE A 218 11.93 3.38 7.00
CA ILE A 218 13.03 4.22 6.51
C ILE A 218 14.23 4.06 7.45
N HIS A 219 14.02 4.21 8.76
CA HIS A 219 15.08 4.08 9.76
C HIS A 219 15.67 2.67 9.87
N ILE A 220 14.87 1.64 9.57
CA ILE A 220 15.33 0.25 9.55
C ILE A 220 16.22 -0.03 8.33
N SER A 221 15.97 0.67 7.24
CA SER A 221 16.63 0.42 5.94
C SER A 221 17.86 1.31 5.71
N GLU A 222 18.11 2.28 6.58
CA GLU A 222 19.32 3.09 6.54
C GLU A 222 20.52 2.28 7.08
N PRO A 223 21.68 2.32 6.38
CA PRO A 223 22.90 1.63 6.82
C PRO A 223 23.52 2.26 8.06
#